data_e111bf0efdbd17a012090f643db42ed3
#
_entry.id   e111bf0efdbd17a012090f643db42ed3
#
_cell.length_a   1.000
_cell.length_b   1.000
_cell.length_c   1.000
_cell.angle_alpha   90.00
_cell.angle_beta   90.00
_cell.angle_gamma   90.00
#
_symmetry.space_group_name_H-M   'P 1'
#
loop_
_entity.id
_entity.type
_entity.pdbx_description
1 polymer ?
#
loop_
_entity_poly.entity_id
_entity_poly.type
_entity_poly.pdbx_seq_one_letter_code
_entity_poly.pdbx_strand_id
1 'polypeptide(L)'
;SNFPGVSAAWTLSQEDFMQNVIPGLSFLKLRGSYGLTGNQSIEAYATLATVASGYTWYDASSLYIYQNSLANEELTWATTKTGNFGLDFGFLDGRISGSIDVYKSKTNDMLLNRSLPYMTGFSEAKFNAGEVMNRGVELSLNTVNINGDGKDNFRWESGLTFYRNKNKIVHLFGKDANGKEANDTGNATTNGYETARALVIGESINAAWDLKMLGIFQSQAEIDSYVDANGNKIQPDAVPGDIKFLDYNGDGKIS
;
A
#
# COMPACT_ATOMS: atom_id res chain seq x y z
N SER A 1 -15.45 -16.65 13.54
CA SER A 1 -15.17 -16.63 12.09
C SER A 1 -14.20 -17.75 11.75
N ASN A 2 -14.37 -18.40 10.59
CA ASN A 2 -13.50 -19.45 10.10
C ASN A 2 -12.63 -18.89 8.96
N PHE A 3 -11.33 -19.18 9.01
CA PHE A 3 -10.37 -18.75 7.99
C PHE A 3 -9.70 -20.00 7.40
N PRO A 4 -10.35 -20.67 6.42
CA PRO A 4 -9.82 -21.87 5.83
C PRO A 4 -8.60 -21.60 4.96
N GLY A 5 -7.71 -22.60 4.91
CA GLY A 5 -6.55 -22.60 4.03
C GLY A 5 -6.25 -24.00 3.52
N VAL A 6 -5.71 -24.06 2.34
CA VAL A 6 -5.25 -25.29 1.71
C VAL A 6 -3.86 -25.07 1.14
N SER A 7 -2.99 -26.07 1.27
CA SER A 7 -1.66 -26.06 0.66
C SER A 7 -1.31 -27.44 0.12
N ALA A 8 -0.54 -27.45 -0.95
CA ALA A 8 0.03 -28.66 -1.53
C ALA A 8 1.49 -28.41 -1.89
N ALA A 9 2.29 -29.46 -1.83
CA ALA A 9 3.68 -29.43 -2.25
C ALA A 9 4.05 -30.73 -2.94
N TRP A 10 4.88 -30.62 -3.98
CA TRP A 10 5.31 -31.76 -4.77
C TRP A 10 6.83 -31.70 -4.97
N THR A 11 7.52 -32.71 -4.48
CA THR A 11 8.97 -32.82 -4.63
C THR A 11 9.31 -33.53 -5.94
N LEU A 12 9.41 -32.77 -7.00
CA LEU A 12 9.65 -33.27 -8.36
C LEU A 12 10.95 -34.04 -8.49
N SER A 13 12.01 -33.61 -7.77
CA SER A 13 13.31 -34.28 -7.84
C SER A 13 13.32 -35.72 -7.35
N GLN A 14 12.27 -36.20 -6.65
CA GLN A 14 12.13 -37.58 -6.18
C GLN A 14 11.38 -38.48 -7.15
N GLU A 15 10.80 -37.92 -8.21
CA GLU A 15 10.05 -38.65 -9.18
C GLU A 15 10.95 -39.33 -10.22
N ASP A 16 10.63 -40.57 -10.60
CA ASP A 16 11.43 -41.37 -11.54
C ASP A 16 11.65 -40.66 -12.89
N PHE A 17 10.64 -39.92 -13.37
CA PHE A 17 10.71 -39.21 -14.64
C PHE A 17 11.65 -37.97 -14.58
N MET A 18 12.00 -37.50 -13.39
CA MET A 18 12.92 -36.38 -13.20
C MET A 18 14.36 -36.82 -12.97
N GLN A 19 14.59 -38.08 -12.70
CA GLN A 19 15.93 -38.61 -12.51
C GLN A 19 16.76 -38.45 -13.78
N ASN A 20 17.92 -37.80 -13.66
CA ASN A 20 18.86 -37.52 -14.75
C ASN A 20 18.36 -36.60 -15.88
N VAL A 21 17.20 -35.93 -15.75
CA VAL A 21 16.70 -35.01 -16.76
C VAL A 21 17.50 -33.70 -16.75
N ILE A 22 17.87 -33.20 -15.56
CA ILE A 22 18.60 -31.96 -15.39
C ILE A 22 19.91 -32.29 -14.68
N PRO A 23 21.07 -32.18 -15.37
CA PRO A 23 22.37 -32.44 -14.76
C PRO A 23 22.64 -31.55 -13.56
N GLY A 24 23.06 -32.15 -12.45
CA GLY A 24 23.39 -31.44 -11.21
C GLY A 24 22.21 -30.96 -10.38
N LEU A 25 20.98 -31.27 -10.77
CA LEU A 25 19.80 -30.99 -9.95
C LEU A 25 19.80 -31.92 -8.74
N SER A 26 19.86 -31.36 -7.54
CA SER A 26 19.82 -32.11 -6.27
C SER A 26 18.43 -32.05 -5.63
N PHE A 27 17.72 -30.96 -5.84
CA PHE A 27 16.40 -30.75 -5.23
C PHE A 27 15.54 -29.85 -6.10
N LEU A 28 14.26 -30.24 -6.26
CA LEU A 28 13.26 -29.43 -6.93
C LEU A 28 11.89 -29.71 -6.30
N LYS A 29 11.26 -28.66 -5.79
CA LYS A 29 9.96 -28.76 -5.13
C LYS A 29 9.05 -27.62 -5.55
N LEU A 30 7.84 -27.96 -5.99
CA LEU A 30 6.76 -27.01 -6.21
C LEU A 30 5.90 -26.89 -4.95
N ARG A 31 5.46 -25.69 -4.66
CA ARG A 31 4.54 -25.37 -3.55
C ARG A 31 3.41 -24.50 -4.06
N GLY A 32 2.21 -24.77 -3.58
CA GLY A 32 1.04 -23.92 -3.81
C GLY A 32 0.21 -23.83 -2.55
N SER A 33 -0.27 -22.63 -2.25
CA SER A 33 -1.18 -22.43 -1.13
C SER A 33 -2.22 -21.37 -1.46
N TYR A 34 -3.40 -21.56 -0.89
CA TYR A 34 -4.47 -20.57 -0.91
C TYR A 34 -5.15 -20.56 0.46
N GLY A 35 -5.34 -19.39 1.03
CA GLY A 35 -5.93 -19.26 2.35
C GLY A 35 -6.57 -17.92 2.60
N LEU A 36 -7.44 -17.90 3.61
CA LEU A 36 -8.06 -16.71 4.15
C LEU A 36 -7.46 -16.42 5.51
N THR A 37 -7.22 -15.13 5.78
CA THR A 37 -6.82 -14.64 7.10
C THR A 37 -7.70 -13.47 7.48
N GLY A 38 -8.09 -13.40 8.74
CA GLY A 38 -8.84 -12.27 9.31
C GLY A 38 -7.92 -11.35 10.09
N ASN A 39 -8.16 -10.06 9.96
CA ASN A 39 -7.52 -9.05 10.79
C ASN A 39 -8.58 -8.39 11.67
N GLN A 40 -8.45 -8.55 12.98
CA GLN A 40 -9.33 -7.95 13.98
C GLN A 40 -8.72 -6.71 14.65
N SER A 41 -7.86 -5.97 13.97
CA SER A 41 -7.28 -4.72 14.49
C SER A 41 -8.36 -3.64 14.68
N ILE A 42 -9.36 -3.97 15.48
CA ILE A 42 -10.42 -3.06 15.92
C ILE A 42 -10.17 -2.82 17.40
N GLU A 43 -10.07 -1.56 17.79
CA GLU A 43 -10.00 -1.21 19.21
C GLU A 43 -11.22 -1.72 19.98
N ALA A 44 -11.05 -2.06 21.21
CA ALA A 44 -12.17 -2.44 22.08
C ALA A 44 -13.22 -1.32 22.07
N TYR A 45 -14.49 -1.72 21.95
CA TYR A 45 -15.63 -0.80 21.89
C TYR A 45 -15.71 0.12 20.66
N ALA A 46 -14.91 -0.09 19.62
CA ALA A 46 -14.93 0.73 18.40
C ALA A 46 -16.29 0.70 17.65
N THR A 47 -17.14 -0.28 17.94
CA THR A 47 -18.51 -0.38 17.41
C THR A 47 -19.49 0.53 18.14
N LEU A 48 -19.14 1.01 19.34
CA LEU A 48 -20.01 1.83 20.16
C LEU A 48 -19.72 3.33 19.96
N ALA A 49 -20.74 4.14 20.18
CA ALA A 49 -20.55 5.57 20.31
C ALA A 49 -19.76 5.89 21.58
N THR A 50 -18.79 6.75 21.48
CA THR A 50 -18.04 7.26 22.61
C THR A 50 -18.52 8.64 23.01
N VAL A 51 -18.41 8.96 24.29
CA VAL A 51 -18.68 10.31 24.80
C VAL A 51 -17.36 10.93 25.28
N ALA A 52 -17.24 12.22 25.09
CA ALA A 52 -16.14 13.01 25.65
C ALA A 52 -16.71 14.12 26.53
N SER A 53 -15.88 14.66 27.38
CA SER A 53 -16.21 15.80 28.22
C SER A 53 -15.26 16.95 27.99
N GLY A 54 -15.74 18.15 28.14
CA GLY A 54 -14.96 19.38 28.05
C GLY A 54 -15.49 20.44 29.00
N TYR A 55 -14.73 21.52 29.13
CA TYR A 55 -15.15 22.68 29.91
C TYR A 55 -15.59 23.81 28.99
N THR A 56 -16.63 24.54 29.40
CA THR A 56 -17.11 25.67 28.60
C THR A 56 -16.09 26.82 28.58
N TRP A 57 -16.11 27.57 27.50
CA TRP A 57 -15.20 28.74 27.32
C TRP A 57 -15.47 29.86 28.32
N TYR A 58 -16.72 29.93 28.80
CA TYR A 58 -17.18 30.99 29.69
C TYR A 58 -16.90 30.73 31.18
N ASP A 59 -16.82 29.45 31.55
CA ASP A 59 -16.64 29.04 32.94
C ASP A 59 -15.93 27.68 32.98
N ALA A 60 -14.67 27.69 33.39
CA ALA A 60 -13.86 26.47 33.51
C ALA A 60 -14.40 25.47 34.52
N SER A 61 -15.43 25.84 35.32
CA SER A 61 -16.11 24.94 36.25
C SER A 61 -17.31 24.21 35.63
N SER A 62 -17.78 24.65 34.47
CA SER A 62 -18.94 24.06 33.79
C SER A 62 -18.55 22.94 32.85
N LEU A 63 -18.74 21.70 33.28
CA LEU A 63 -18.51 20.49 32.51
C LEU A 63 -19.67 20.28 31.53
N TYR A 64 -19.33 20.02 30.25
CA TYR A 64 -20.29 19.48 29.28
C TYR A 64 -19.83 18.11 28.77
N ILE A 65 -20.83 17.30 28.40
CA ILE A 65 -20.61 15.96 27.86
C ILE A 65 -21.22 15.94 26.45
N TYR A 66 -20.47 15.42 25.50
CA TYR A 66 -20.93 15.31 24.12
C TYR A 66 -20.54 13.97 23.50
N GLN A 67 -21.27 13.52 22.51
CA GLN A 67 -20.94 12.37 21.73
C GLN A 67 -19.74 12.68 20.83
N ASN A 68 -18.66 11.91 20.98
CA ASN A 68 -17.41 12.14 20.27
C ASN A 68 -17.27 11.27 18.99
N SER A 69 -17.93 10.12 18.96
CA SER A 69 -17.90 9.23 17.78
C SER A 69 -19.27 8.64 17.49
N LEU A 70 -19.51 8.31 16.23
CA LEU A 70 -20.69 7.56 15.82
C LEU A 70 -20.51 6.06 16.12
N ALA A 71 -21.59 5.43 16.58
CA ALA A 71 -21.65 3.97 16.63
C ALA A 71 -21.69 3.39 15.22
N ASN A 72 -21.02 2.26 15.01
CA ASN A 72 -21.20 1.45 13.83
C ASN A 72 -21.16 -0.04 14.23
N GLU A 73 -22.35 -0.61 14.41
CA GLU A 73 -22.50 -2.01 14.82
C GLU A 73 -22.21 -3.00 13.68
N GLU A 74 -22.13 -2.51 12.43
CA GLU A 74 -21.82 -3.30 11.25
C GLU A 74 -20.33 -3.53 11.05
N LEU A 75 -19.47 -2.99 11.91
CA LEU A 75 -18.03 -3.19 11.81
C LEU A 75 -17.69 -4.67 11.93
N THR A 76 -16.97 -5.16 10.91
CA THR A 76 -16.52 -6.54 10.80
C THR A 76 -15.00 -6.61 10.61
N TRP A 77 -14.49 -7.82 10.59
CA TRP A 77 -13.07 -8.09 10.38
C TRP A 77 -12.69 -7.83 8.93
N ALA A 78 -11.55 -7.20 8.71
CA ALA A 78 -10.93 -7.19 7.40
C ALA A 78 -10.47 -8.61 7.04
N THR A 79 -10.77 -9.05 5.83
CA THR A 79 -10.46 -10.40 5.36
C THR A 79 -9.46 -10.33 4.22
N THR A 80 -8.36 -11.05 4.36
CA THR A 80 -7.33 -11.19 3.32
C THR A 80 -7.37 -12.58 2.71
N LYS A 81 -7.49 -12.65 1.39
CA LYS A 81 -7.37 -13.85 0.57
C LYS A 81 -6.00 -13.85 -0.08
N THR A 82 -5.19 -14.87 0.20
CA THR A 82 -3.83 -14.97 -0.33
C THR A 82 -3.66 -16.28 -1.11
N GLY A 83 -3.18 -16.17 -2.34
CA GLY A 83 -2.66 -17.27 -3.13
C GLY A 83 -1.15 -17.12 -3.29
N ASN A 84 -0.41 -18.19 -3.05
CA ASN A 84 1.04 -18.25 -3.22
C ASN A 84 1.41 -19.47 -4.05
N PHE A 85 2.38 -19.30 -4.95
CA PHE A 85 3.04 -20.35 -5.70
C PHE A 85 4.55 -20.22 -5.53
N GLY A 86 5.21 -21.27 -5.11
CA GLY A 86 6.64 -21.30 -4.82
C GLY A 86 7.35 -22.45 -5.52
N LEU A 87 8.59 -22.19 -5.88
CA LEU A 87 9.56 -23.14 -6.41
C LEU A 87 10.79 -23.12 -5.52
N ASP A 88 11.13 -24.27 -4.92
CA ASP A 88 12.38 -24.48 -4.21
C ASP A 88 13.32 -25.32 -5.10
N PHE A 89 14.57 -24.92 -5.21
CA PHE A 89 15.55 -25.63 -6.03
C PHE A 89 16.91 -25.76 -5.33
N GLY A 90 17.63 -26.79 -5.72
CA GLY A 90 18.98 -27.04 -5.28
C GLY A 90 19.80 -27.71 -6.39
N PHE A 91 21.04 -27.30 -6.58
CA PHE A 91 21.96 -27.81 -7.56
C PHE A 91 23.31 -28.13 -6.91
N LEU A 92 24.07 -29.04 -7.55
CA LEU A 92 25.45 -29.40 -7.17
C LEU A 92 25.55 -29.84 -5.70
N ASP A 93 24.71 -30.78 -5.30
CA ASP A 93 24.61 -31.32 -3.94
C ASP A 93 24.38 -30.22 -2.87
N GLY A 94 23.52 -29.23 -3.24
CA GLY A 94 23.14 -28.13 -2.35
C GLY A 94 24.12 -26.96 -2.32
N ARG A 95 25.17 -26.96 -3.16
CA ARG A 95 26.06 -25.80 -3.28
C ARG A 95 25.38 -24.55 -3.81
N ILE A 96 24.32 -24.72 -4.60
CA ILE A 96 23.44 -23.64 -5.04
C ILE A 96 22.05 -24.04 -4.60
N SER A 97 21.40 -23.22 -3.80
CA SER A 97 20.02 -23.45 -3.37
C SER A 97 19.25 -22.15 -3.34
N GLY A 98 17.96 -22.21 -3.53
CA GLY A 98 17.13 -21.03 -3.51
C GLY A 98 15.66 -21.32 -3.59
N SER A 99 14.87 -20.26 -3.52
CA SER A 99 13.44 -20.27 -3.73
C SER A 99 12.98 -19.08 -4.56
N ILE A 100 11.91 -19.31 -5.31
CA ILE A 100 11.18 -18.27 -6.03
C ILE A 100 9.74 -18.37 -5.59
N ASP A 101 9.19 -17.32 -5.04
CA ASP A 101 7.79 -17.23 -4.62
C ASP A 101 7.07 -16.12 -5.39
N VAL A 102 5.88 -16.41 -5.87
CA VAL A 102 4.98 -15.45 -6.50
C VAL A 102 3.67 -15.47 -5.73
N TYR A 103 3.24 -14.32 -5.26
CA TYR A 103 2.01 -14.22 -4.48
C TYR A 103 1.08 -13.12 -4.98
N LYS A 104 -0.19 -13.34 -4.68
CA LYS A 104 -1.24 -12.34 -4.83
C LYS A 104 -2.14 -12.40 -3.62
N SER A 105 -2.33 -11.28 -2.94
CA SER A 105 -3.27 -11.13 -1.84
C SER A 105 -4.25 -10.02 -2.11
N LYS A 106 -5.47 -10.20 -1.61
CA LYS A 106 -6.57 -9.26 -1.72
C LYS A 106 -7.20 -9.10 -0.36
N THR A 107 -7.15 -7.90 0.20
CA THR A 107 -7.77 -7.56 1.47
C THR A 107 -9.05 -6.79 1.20
N ASN A 108 -10.17 -7.31 1.69
CA ASN A 108 -11.49 -6.70 1.62
C ASN A 108 -11.88 -6.20 3.01
N ASP A 109 -12.88 -5.32 3.05
CA ASP A 109 -13.50 -4.82 4.28
C ASP A 109 -12.49 -4.15 5.20
N MET A 110 -11.53 -3.41 4.62
CA MET A 110 -10.56 -2.65 5.40
C MET A 110 -11.28 -1.61 6.25
N LEU A 111 -10.80 -1.46 7.48
CA LEU A 111 -11.29 -0.42 8.38
C LEU A 111 -10.67 0.91 7.99
N LEU A 112 -11.50 1.81 7.50
CA LEU A 112 -11.10 3.15 7.08
C LEU A 112 -11.96 4.20 7.80
N ASN A 113 -11.35 5.33 8.12
CA ASN A 113 -12.08 6.51 8.57
C ASN A 113 -12.60 7.25 7.34
N ARG A 114 -13.89 7.50 7.30
CA ARG A 114 -14.53 8.30 6.26
C ARG A 114 -14.90 9.66 6.82
N SER A 115 -14.46 10.72 6.15
CA SER A 115 -14.86 12.08 6.48
C SER A 115 -16.37 12.27 6.28
N LEU A 116 -17.00 12.92 7.24
CA LEU A 116 -18.42 13.21 7.22
C LEU A 116 -18.67 14.72 7.00
N PRO A 117 -19.80 15.09 6.38
CA PRO A 117 -20.21 16.49 6.29
C PRO A 117 -20.36 17.11 7.69
N TYR A 118 -19.89 18.32 7.88
CA TYR A 118 -19.96 19.03 9.18
C TYR A 118 -21.36 19.12 9.77
N MET A 119 -22.41 19.11 8.93
CA MET A 119 -23.80 19.15 9.40
C MET A 119 -24.21 17.90 10.21
N THR A 120 -23.41 16.81 10.15
CA THR A 120 -23.66 15.62 10.97
C THR A 120 -23.21 15.79 12.42
N GLY A 121 -22.41 16.83 12.70
CA GLY A 121 -21.80 17.05 14.02
C GLY A 121 -20.54 16.21 14.27
N PHE A 122 -20.13 15.39 13.30
CA PHE A 122 -18.94 14.53 13.39
C PHE A 122 -18.00 14.80 12.24
N SER A 123 -16.69 14.73 12.49
CA SER A 123 -15.66 14.90 11.46
C SER A 123 -15.46 13.64 10.63
N GLU A 124 -15.56 12.48 11.27
CA GLU A 124 -15.31 11.18 10.65
C GLU A 124 -16.08 10.05 11.34
N ALA A 125 -16.24 8.94 10.63
CA ALA A 125 -16.70 7.68 11.21
C ALA A 125 -15.96 6.50 10.59
N LYS A 126 -15.83 5.40 11.37
CA LYS A 126 -15.18 4.15 10.92
C LYS A 126 -16.16 3.28 10.15
N PHE A 127 -15.71 2.79 9.00
CA PHE A 127 -16.46 1.86 8.15
C PHE A 127 -15.57 0.74 7.66
N ASN A 128 -16.16 -0.43 7.44
CA ASN A 128 -15.54 -1.47 6.63
C ASN A 128 -15.70 -1.08 5.16
N ALA A 129 -14.67 -0.51 4.61
CA ALA A 129 -14.65 -0.08 3.23
C ALA A 129 -13.26 -0.24 2.66
N GLY A 130 -13.22 -0.31 1.35
CA GLY A 130 -11.95 -0.42 0.66
C GLY A 130 -11.47 -1.86 0.46
N GLU A 131 -10.81 -1.99 -0.64
CA GLU A 131 -10.20 -3.21 -1.13
C GLU A 131 -8.80 -2.89 -1.64
N VAL A 132 -7.82 -3.61 -1.13
CA VAL A 132 -6.42 -3.46 -1.53
C VAL A 132 -5.88 -4.79 -2.03
N MET A 133 -5.18 -4.74 -3.14
CA MET A 133 -4.50 -5.87 -3.74
C MET A 133 -2.98 -5.68 -3.62
N ASN A 134 -2.32 -6.72 -3.14
CA ASN A 134 -0.86 -6.85 -3.16
C ASN A 134 -0.47 -8.00 -4.08
N ARG A 135 0.58 -7.83 -4.85
CA ARG A 135 1.21 -8.89 -5.62
C ARG A 135 2.71 -8.72 -5.61
N GLY A 136 3.43 -9.81 -5.55
CA GLY A 136 4.88 -9.72 -5.47
C GLY A 136 5.57 -10.97 -5.96
N VAL A 137 6.87 -10.81 -6.11
CA VAL A 137 7.82 -11.87 -6.41
C VAL A 137 8.94 -11.75 -5.38
N GLU A 138 9.34 -12.88 -4.83
CA GLU A 138 10.44 -13.01 -3.89
C GLU A 138 11.41 -14.06 -4.44
N LEU A 139 12.69 -13.76 -4.38
CA LEU A 139 13.78 -14.63 -4.79
C LEU A 139 14.77 -14.71 -3.65
N SER A 140 15.11 -15.92 -3.25
CA SER A 140 16.23 -16.20 -2.35
C SER A 140 17.22 -17.13 -3.06
N LEU A 141 18.48 -16.79 -3.02
CA LEU A 141 19.57 -17.59 -3.59
C LEU A 141 20.71 -17.68 -2.57
N ASN A 142 21.13 -18.88 -2.28
CA ASN A 142 22.27 -19.17 -1.41
C ASN A 142 23.27 -20.01 -2.18
N THR A 143 24.55 -19.67 -2.05
CA THR A 143 25.62 -20.38 -2.72
C THR A 143 26.77 -20.67 -1.76
N VAL A 144 27.31 -21.89 -1.82
CA VAL A 144 28.57 -22.27 -1.18
C VAL A 144 29.65 -22.17 -2.24
N ASN A 145 30.38 -21.05 -2.25
CA ASN A 145 31.38 -20.75 -3.25
C ASN A 145 32.65 -21.57 -3.01
N ILE A 146 33.10 -21.61 -1.76
CA ILE A 146 34.23 -22.39 -1.30
C ILE A 146 33.79 -23.22 -0.11
N ASN A 147 33.98 -24.54 -0.18
CA ASN A 147 33.70 -25.45 0.93
C ASN A 147 35.05 -25.87 1.51
N GLY A 148 35.35 -25.47 2.71
CA GLY A 148 36.66 -25.63 3.35
C GLY A 148 37.04 -27.07 3.67
N ASP A 149 37.36 -27.86 2.66
CA ASP A 149 37.81 -29.27 2.82
C ASP A 149 39.33 -29.36 2.96
N GLY A 150 40.01 -28.21 3.05
CA GLY A 150 41.47 -28.12 3.09
C GLY A 150 42.06 -27.82 4.47
N LYS A 151 43.40 -27.78 4.54
CA LYS A 151 44.15 -27.47 5.77
C LYS A 151 43.79 -26.13 6.41
N ASP A 152 43.21 -25.20 5.64
CA ASP A 152 42.90 -23.83 6.09
C ASP A 152 41.44 -23.64 6.48
N ASN A 153 40.57 -24.66 6.35
CA ASN A 153 39.13 -24.64 6.70
C ASN A 153 38.38 -23.37 6.25
N PHE A 154 38.86 -22.69 5.18
CA PHE A 154 38.19 -21.49 4.67
C PHE A 154 36.92 -21.88 3.95
N ARG A 155 35.81 -21.34 4.42
CA ARG A 155 34.48 -21.52 3.83
C ARG A 155 33.91 -20.15 3.42
N TRP A 156 33.45 -20.06 2.20
CA TRP A 156 32.79 -18.85 1.69
C TRP A 156 31.42 -19.17 1.13
N GLU A 157 30.42 -18.51 1.70
CA GLU A 157 29.02 -18.57 1.29
C GLU A 157 28.56 -17.17 0.86
N SER A 158 27.61 -17.14 -0.08
CA SER A 158 26.96 -15.90 -0.50
C SER A 158 25.46 -16.09 -0.48
N GLY A 159 24.72 -15.09 0.00
CA GLY A 159 23.27 -15.04 -0.02
C GLY A 159 22.77 -13.80 -0.75
N LEU A 160 21.78 -13.97 -1.61
CA LEU A 160 21.09 -12.90 -2.30
C LEU A 160 19.60 -13.04 -2.04
N THR A 161 18.97 -11.97 -1.59
CA THR A 161 17.51 -11.88 -1.47
C THR A 161 17.04 -10.70 -2.31
N PHE A 162 16.07 -10.95 -3.16
CA PHE A 162 15.40 -9.94 -3.96
C PHE A 162 13.89 -10.05 -3.75
N TYR A 163 13.22 -8.92 -3.55
CA TYR A 163 11.77 -8.88 -3.50
C TYR A 163 11.24 -7.67 -4.24
N ARG A 164 10.08 -7.84 -4.84
CA ARG A 164 9.31 -6.75 -5.45
C ARG A 164 7.84 -6.94 -5.11
N ASN A 165 7.29 -5.98 -4.38
CA ASN A 165 5.87 -5.90 -4.09
C ASN A 165 5.23 -4.74 -4.85
N LYS A 166 4.02 -4.94 -5.36
CA LYS A 166 3.18 -3.89 -5.91
C LYS A 166 1.83 -3.91 -5.20
N ASN A 167 1.56 -2.83 -4.50
CA ASN A 167 0.30 -2.56 -3.83
C ASN A 167 -0.61 -1.74 -4.75
N LYS A 168 -1.92 -1.97 -4.66
CA LYS A 168 -2.91 -1.23 -5.44
C LYS A 168 -4.23 -1.16 -4.69
N ILE A 169 -4.80 0.04 -4.56
CA ILE A 169 -6.18 0.24 -4.14
C ILE A 169 -7.09 -0.18 -5.28
N VAL A 170 -8.02 -1.09 -5.01
CA VAL A 170 -8.96 -1.63 -6.02
C VAL A 170 -10.32 -0.98 -5.86
N HIS A 171 -10.76 -0.77 -4.62
CA HIS A 171 -12.05 -0.21 -4.27
C HIS A 171 -11.94 0.66 -3.01
N LEU A 172 -12.78 1.69 -2.92
CA LEU A 172 -12.94 2.56 -1.75
C LEU A 172 -14.43 2.70 -1.40
N PHE A 173 -14.83 3.85 -0.85
CA PHE A 173 -16.17 4.14 -0.37
C PHE A 173 -17.16 4.42 -1.49
N GLY A 174 -17.94 3.45 -1.91
CA GLY A 174 -19.11 3.70 -2.74
C GLY A 174 -18.83 4.36 -4.10
N LYS A 175 -19.89 4.91 -4.69
CA LYS A 175 -19.84 5.54 -6.03
C LYS A 175 -20.18 7.03 -5.93
N ASP A 176 -19.59 7.82 -6.80
CA ASP A 176 -19.95 9.22 -6.98
C ASP A 176 -21.34 9.37 -7.64
N ALA A 177 -21.78 10.62 -7.83
CA ALA A 177 -23.07 10.93 -8.46
C ALA A 177 -23.19 10.38 -9.90
N ASN A 178 -22.08 10.06 -10.55
CA ASN A 178 -22.02 9.50 -11.90
C ASN A 178 -21.93 7.97 -11.91
N GLY A 179 -22.00 7.34 -10.75
CA GLY A 179 -21.88 5.88 -10.59
C GLY A 179 -20.46 5.33 -10.71
N LYS A 180 -19.44 6.19 -10.79
CA LYS A 180 -18.03 5.84 -10.78
C LYS A 180 -17.56 5.75 -9.33
N GLU A 181 -16.66 4.81 -9.04
CA GLU A 181 -16.05 4.72 -7.73
C GLU A 181 -15.29 6.00 -7.39
N ALA A 182 -15.59 6.57 -6.23
CA ALA A 182 -14.98 7.80 -5.77
C ALA A 182 -13.61 7.54 -5.12
N ASN A 183 -12.65 8.38 -5.45
CA ASN A 183 -11.41 8.47 -4.71
C ASN A 183 -11.68 9.16 -3.36
N ASP A 184 -10.97 8.75 -2.33
CA ASP A 184 -10.92 9.51 -1.09
C ASP A 184 -9.75 10.49 -1.17
N THR A 185 -10.05 11.71 -1.52
CA THR A 185 -9.06 12.80 -1.56
C THR A 185 -8.85 13.42 -0.17
N GLY A 186 -9.48 12.87 0.86
CA GLY A 186 -9.49 13.46 2.19
C GLY A 186 -10.25 14.81 2.19
N ASN A 187 -10.14 15.57 3.26
CA ASN A 187 -10.42 17.00 3.23
C ASN A 187 -9.22 17.67 2.51
N ALA A 188 -9.19 17.58 1.19
CA ALA A 188 -8.30 18.41 0.39
C ALA A 188 -8.72 19.86 0.67
N THR A 189 -8.24 20.39 1.77
CA THR A 189 -8.37 21.80 2.06
C THR A 189 -7.58 22.53 1.00
N THR A 190 -8.19 23.54 0.47
CA THR A 190 -7.80 24.45 -0.59
C THR A 190 -6.39 25.06 -0.49
N ASN A 191 -5.55 24.61 0.41
CA ASN A 191 -4.22 25.18 0.70
C ASN A 191 -3.04 24.27 0.30
N GLY A 192 -3.24 23.31 -0.60
CA GLY A 192 -2.13 22.69 -1.33
C GLY A 192 -1.18 21.75 -0.54
N TYR A 193 -1.28 21.68 0.78
CA TYR A 193 -0.31 20.94 1.61
C TYR A 193 -0.80 19.61 2.19
N GLU A 194 -2.07 19.24 2.03
CA GLU A 194 -2.62 18.01 2.61
C GLU A 194 -3.02 16.92 1.60
N THR A 195 -2.72 17.06 0.33
CA THR A 195 -2.89 16.01 -0.68
C THR A 195 -2.00 14.78 -0.46
N ALA A 196 -1.06 14.86 0.47
CA ALA A 196 -0.15 13.76 0.82
C ALA A 196 -0.83 12.47 1.35
N ARG A 197 -2.15 12.49 1.57
CA ARG A 197 -2.93 11.36 2.09
C ARG A 197 -4.10 10.92 1.23
N ALA A 198 -4.17 11.37 -0.01
CA ALA A 198 -5.23 10.97 -0.92
C ALA A 198 -5.16 9.47 -1.21
N LEU A 199 -6.26 8.76 -1.01
CA LEU A 199 -6.44 7.38 -1.44
C LEU A 199 -7.05 7.38 -2.84
N VAL A 200 -6.24 7.00 -3.83
CA VAL A 200 -6.65 7.01 -5.25
C VAL A 200 -6.75 5.58 -5.76
N ILE A 201 -7.90 5.24 -6.34
CA ILE A 201 -8.13 3.92 -6.93
C ILE A 201 -7.17 3.72 -8.09
N GLY A 202 -6.48 2.60 -8.05
CA GLY A 202 -5.45 2.26 -9.03
C GLY A 202 -4.03 2.51 -8.57
N GLU A 203 -3.85 3.34 -7.55
CA GLU A 203 -2.54 3.68 -6.98
C GLU A 203 -2.24 2.91 -5.70
N SER A 204 -1.03 3.05 -5.19
CA SER A 204 -0.61 2.44 -3.92
C SER A 204 -1.30 3.13 -2.74
N ILE A 205 -1.61 2.38 -1.69
CA ILE A 205 -2.13 2.95 -0.43
C ILE A 205 -1.12 3.92 0.24
N ASN A 206 0.16 3.76 -0.08
CA ASN A 206 1.23 4.63 0.41
C ASN A 206 1.78 5.53 -0.72
N ALA A 207 0.97 5.84 -1.74
CA ALA A 207 1.37 6.79 -2.77
C ALA A 207 1.56 8.16 -2.14
N ALA A 208 2.72 8.74 -2.36
CA ALA A 208 2.97 10.15 -2.02
C ALA A 208 2.49 11.01 -3.20
N TRP A 209 1.68 11.97 -2.88
CA TRP A 209 1.19 12.96 -3.83
C TRP A 209 1.83 14.29 -3.52
N ASP A 210 2.46 14.90 -4.51
CA ASP A 210 3.10 16.20 -4.39
C ASP A 210 3.12 16.90 -5.74
N LEU A 211 3.30 18.22 -5.69
CA LEU A 211 3.43 19.03 -6.88
C LEU A 211 4.72 18.68 -7.62
N LYS A 212 4.63 18.44 -8.91
CA LYS A 212 5.82 18.12 -9.72
C LYS A 212 6.63 19.38 -9.99
N MET A 213 7.80 19.44 -9.38
CA MET A 213 8.78 20.49 -9.64
C MET A 213 9.36 20.38 -11.07
N LEU A 214 9.38 21.48 -11.81
CA LEU A 214 10.04 21.62 -13.11
C LEU A 214 11.43 22.26 -13.01
N GLY A 215 11.67 23.00 -11.93
CA GLY A 215 12.91 23.75 -11.73
C GLY A 215 12.67 24.98 -10.84
N ILE A 216 13.53 25.97 -10.99
CA ILE A 216 13.44 27.24 -10.28
C ILE A 216 13.40 28.35 -11.34
N PHE A 217 12.48 29.29 -11.20
CA PHE A 217 12.42 30.46 -12.08
C PHE A 217 13.70 31.29 -12.00
N GLN A 218 14.36 31.47 -13.12
CA GLN A 218 15.63 32.20 -13.18
C GLN A 218 15.44 33.70 -13.43
N SER A 219 14.30 34.09 -13.97
CA SER A 219 14.03 35.49 -14.31
C SER A 219 12.54 35.81 -14.34
N GLN A 220 12.20 37.10 -14.24
CA GLN A 220 10.83 37.57 -14.41
C GLN A 220 10.27 37.21 -15.80
N ALA A 221 11.10 37.29 -16.84
CA ALA A 221 10.69 36.94 -18.20
C ALA A 221 10.25 35.45 -18.33
N GLU A 222 10.89 34.55 -17.57
CA GLU A 222 10.48 33.14 -17.53
C GLU A 222 9.10 32.99 -16.87
N ILE A 223 8.85 33.70 -15.76
CA ILE A 223 7.56 33.70 -15.07
C ILE A 223 6.47 34.26 -16.00
N ASP A 224 6.75 35.38 -16.66
CA ASP A 224 5.80 36.02 -17.58
C ASP A 224 5.47 35.15 -18.81
N SER A 225 6.39 34.28 -19.21
CA SER A 225 6.19 33.31 -20.32
C SER A 225 5.54 31.99 -19.87
N TYR A 226 5.44 31.74 -18.55
CA TYR A 226 4.81 30.52 -18.03
C TYR A 226 3.31 30.70 -17.92
N VAL A 227 2.63 30.47 -19.06
CA VAL A 227 1.20 30.74 -19.24
C VAL A 227 0.44 29.49 -19.69
N ASP A 228 -0.85 29.46 -19.42
CA ASP A 228 -1.80 28.48 -19.93
C ASP A 228 -2.10 28.68 -21.43
N ALA A 229 -2.97 27.83 -21.99
CA ALA A 229 -3.40 27.91 -23.38
C ALA A 229 -4.15 29.23 -23.73
N ASN A 230 -4.66 29.94 -22.74
CA ASN A 230 -5.39 31.20 -22.87
C ASN A 230 -4.49 32.43 -22.65
N GLY A 231 -3.21 32.21 -22.35
CA GLY A 231 -2.25 33.28 -22.07
C GLY A 231 -2.27 33.80 -20.61
N ASN A 232 -2.97 33.15 -19.70
CA ASN A 232 -2.97 33.49 -18.28
C ASN A 232 -1.76 32.88 -17.59
N LYS A 233 -1.12 33.63 -16.67
CA LYS A 233 0.00 33.10 -15.89
C LYS A 233 -0.45 31.96 -14.97
N ILE A 234 0.28 30.85 -15.02
CA ILE A 234 0.02 29.66 -14.19
C ILE A 234 0.43 29.88 -12.74
N GLN A 235 1.52 30.65 -12.50
CA GLN A 235 2.00 31.05 -11.18
C GLN A 235 2.17 32.56 -11.13
N PRO A 236 1.07 33.36 -11.02
CA PRO A 236 1.11 34.81 -11.16
C PRO A 236 1.91 35.52 -10.05
N ASP A 237 1.95 34.94 -8.85
CA ASP A 237 2.59 35.53 -7.66
C ASP A 237 4.05 35.08 -7.48
N ALA A 238 4.58 34.27 -8.40
CA ALA A 238 5.95 33.79 -8.33
C ALA A 238 6.95 34.92 -8.57
N VAL A 239 8.12 34.79 -7.95
CA VAL A 239 9.27 35.67 -8.14
C VAL A 239 10.50 34.87 -8.57
N PRO A 240 11.52 35.47 -9.20
CA PRO A 240 12.76 34.78 -9.52
C PRO A 240 13.38 34.16 -8.26
N GLY A 241 13.69 32.85 -8.33
CA GLY A 241 14.12 32.02 -7.20
C GLY A 241 13.04 31.08 -6.66
N ASP A 242 11.78 31.28 -7.00
CA ASP A 242 10.69 30.37 -6.62
C ASP A 242 10.69 29.09 -7.43
N ILE A 243 10.09 28.05 -6.85
CA ILE A 243 9.92 26.75 -7.51
C ILE A 243 8.86 26.86 -8.60
N LYS A 244 9.21 26.42 -9.79
CA LYS A 244 8.31 26.25 -10.93
C LYS A 244 7.66 24.86 -10.85
N PHE A 245 6.36 24.80 -10.70
CA PHE A 245 5.57 23.57 -10.67
C PHE A 245 4.92 23.29 -12.02
N LEU A 246 4.69 22.02 -12.30
CA LEU A 246 3.96 21.57 -13.49
C LEU A 246 2.44 21.74 -13.25
N ASP A 247 1.80 22.46 -14.16
CA ASP A 247 0.35 22.35 -14.35
C ASP A 247 0.07 21.00 -15.02
N TYR A 248 -0.34 20.00 -14.21
CA TYR A 248 -0.45 18.62 -14.64
C TYR A 248 -1.69 18.36 -15.50
N ASN A 249 -2.79 19.04 -15.21
CA ASN A 249 -4.08 18.87 -15.87
C ASN A 249 -4.34 19.92 -16.99
N GLY A 250 -3.49 20.95 -17.07
CA GLY A 250 -3.57 22.00 -18.08
C GLY A 250 -4.70 23.01 -17.85
N ASP A 251 -5.17 23.15 -16.59
CA ASP A 251 -6.27 24.06 -16.24
C ASP A 251 -5.81 25.48 -15.92
N GLY A 252 -4.50 25.73 -16.00
CA GLY A 252 -3.90 27.05 -15.71
C GLY A 252 -3.66 27.30 -14.21
N LYS A 253 -3.78 26.28 -13.36
CA LYS A 253 -3.53 26.37 -11.92
C LYS A 253 -2.64 25.23 -11.45
N ILE A 254 -1.87 25.52 -10.42
CA ILE A 254 -1.09 24.49 -9.74
C ILE A 254 -1.99 23.82 -8.71
N SER A 255 -2.29 22.53 -8.93
CA SER A 255 -3.21 21.73 -8.08
C SER A 255 -2.71 20.27 -7.96
#